data_09d2c93bb17ae89c63c7c83411b0787f
#
_entry.id   09d2c93bb17ae89c63c7c83411b0787f
#
_cell.length_a   1.000
_cell.length_b   1.000
_cell.length_c   1.000
_cell.angle_alpha   90.00
_cell.angle_beta   90.00
_cell.angle_gamma   90.00
#
_symmetry.space_group_name_H-M   'P 1'
#
loop_
_entity.id
_entity.type
_entity.pdbx_description
1 polymer ?
#
loop_
_entity_poly.entity_id
_entity_poly.type
_entity_poly.pdbx_seq_one_letter_code
_entity_poly.pdbx_strand_id
1 'polypeptide(L)'
;MRFAAKMSKKRRTKLLIALLGIGLSALAVVPFFFMGQSEGAAALELRMPTTHDMFLHYDQMKSFYNGLAAGEIYPRWEEDTNRGFGAPTTSFYPPGVYYLTSGFYRVTGDWQRTLLGAQLLMMIASAAALYVYARRVMVRAAATTAMAAYVFLPYHLADQYHRGAIAELLGFVWMPLILLFCDRLMKAPDAEETARISNRRATFLDAAALAMCYGAFLWSHPPTAYQFTLGLGVYLLALGIMQRYWKGLLVVGLAIALGLGLSAAYLVSAAIEQNLIHKEFISETWPYHDTYIFVHSLYSAELYSGFFKLLDWIWITGTALIAGVALLLLAVKRRALDPAPALRQRVIAWVILGGLASFMMVKASMPIGRHIPNLDIGVFTWRMLSITTLVTALLIGALVQAAALASRNGYQGNRILFGSLAVFMMIGFLGFSAIAVVRPMINVPVFEPEAEHINYATIPATAPDDPRDLAEDIPRAELASENGTVSVEDWKPQHRVIHTALTDDDVLLVKTFNFPGWSAAIDGQPEQIDTNPEMGDMEIKVSKGSHIVTLDFLDTPARRYGRLITLVSVGMIAALCFTHLGAGRRLKKDATSS
;
A
#
# COMPACT_ATOMS: atom_id res chain seq x y z
N MET A 1 -0.06 0.56 -38.48
CA MET A 1 -1.45 0.30 -38.97
C MET A 1 -1.68 -1.11 -39.55
N ARG A 2 -0.76 -1.77 -40.25
CA ARG A 2 -0.97 -3.10 -40.87
C ARG A 2 -1.14 -4.28 -39.86
N PHE A 3 -0.64 -4.17 -38.62
CA PHE A 3 -0.77 -5.21 -37.61
C PHE A 3 -2.20 -5.34 -37.02
N ALA A 4 -2.93 -4.22 -36.90
CA ALA A 4 -4.30 -4.20 -36.37
C ALA A 4 -5.36 -4.79 -37.33
N ALA A 5 -5.08 -4.83 -38.63
CA ALA A 5 -6.03 -5.35 -39.62
C ALA A 5 -6.21 -6.89 -39.58
N LYS A 6 -5.24 -7.63 -39.01
CA LYS A 6 -5.30 -9.12 -38.89
C LYS A 6 -5.88 -9.61 -37.58
N MET A 7 -6.22 -8.72 -36.64
CA MET A 7 -6.72 -9.12 -35.30
C MET A 7 -8.22 -9.37 -35.32
N SER A 8 -8.68 -10.44 -34.61
CA SER A 8 -10.11 -10.66 -34.38
C SER A 8 -10.76 -9.47 -33.67
N LYS A 9 -12.05 -9.18 -33.95
CA LYS A 9 -12.83 -8.10 -33.30
C LYS A 9 -12.70 -8.14 -31.76
N LYS A 10 -12.69 -9.34 -31.16
CA LYS A 10 -12.54 -9.55 -29.71
C LYS A 10 -11.15 -9.09 -29.19
N ARG A 11 -10.08 -9.41 -29.91
CA ARG A 11 -8.71 -8.98 -29.57
C ARG A 11 -8.54 -7.48 -29.71
N ARG A 12 -9.05 -6.90 -30.81
CA ARG A 12 -9.03 -5.45 -31.06
C ARG A 12 -9.72 -4.66 -29.94
N THR A 13 -10.91 -5.12 -29.51
CA THR A 13 -11.62 -4.46 -28.39
C THR A 13 -10.84 -4.54 -27.09
N LYS A 14 -10.19 -5.68 -26.77
CA LYS A 14 -9.36 -5.80 -25.57
C LYS A 14 -8.16 -4.83 -25.61
N LEU A 15 -7.50 -4.73 -26.75
CA LEU A 15 -6.38 -3.82 -26.94
C LEU A 15 -6.81 -2.36 -26.77
N LEU A 16 -7.94 -1.96 -27.37
CA LEU A 16 -8.47 -0.59 -27.22
C LEU A 16 -8.77 -0.23 -25.75
N ILE A 17 -9.34 -1.16 -24.98
CA ILE A 17 -9.62 -0.94 -23.55
C ILE A 17 -8.31 -0.83 -22.75
N ALA A 18 -7.31 -1.66 -23.05
CA ALA A 18 -6.00 -1.56 -22.41
C ALA A 18 -5.32 -0.22 -22.72
N LEU A 19 -5.31 0.20 -23.99
CA LEU A 19 -4.77 1.50 -24.41
C LEU A 19 -5.52 2.67 -23.76
N LEU A 20 -6.85 2.57 -23.65
CA LEU A 20 -7.64 3.57 -22.93
C LEU A 20 -7.24 3.63 -21.45
N GLY A 21 -7.11 2.49 -20.77
CA GLY A 21 -6.66 2.44 -19.36
C GLY A 21 -5.28 3.07 -19.18
N ILE A 22 -4.33 2.77 -20.05
CA ILE A 22 -2.99 3.38 -20.06
C ILE A 22 -3.10 4.90 -20.29
N GLY A 23 -3.87 5.34 -21.28
CA GLY A 23 -4.04 6.77 -21.59
C GLY A 23 -4.68 7.55 -20.44
N LEU A 24 -5.73 7.00 -19.80
CA LEU A 24 -6.36 7.61 -18.63
C LEU A 24 -5.40 7.68 -17.43
N SER A 25 -4.63 6.62 -17.18
CA SER A 25 -3.60 6.61 -16.13
C SER A 25 -2.50 7.62 -16.40
N ALA A 26 -2.04 7.73 -17.64
CA ALA A 26 -1.06 8.74 -18.02
C ALA A 26 -1.62 10.17 -17.82
N LEU A 27 -2.87 10.42 -18.21
CA LEU A 27 -3.53 11.70 -17.97
C LEU A 27 -3.66 12.04 -16.48
N ALA A 28 -3.83 11.04 -15.62
CA ALA A 28 -3.90 11.22 -14.17
C ALA A 28 -2.53 11.44 -13.52
N VAL A 29 -1.45 10.84 -14.03
CA VAL A 29 -0.14 10.81 -13.37
C VAL A 29 0.84 11.83 -13.97
N VAL A 30 0.96 11.86 -15.30
CA VAL A 30 2.01 12.64 -15.97
C VAL A 30 1.97 14.14 -15.63
N PRO A 31 0.79 14.81 -15.57
CA PRO A 31 0.75 16.24 -15.26
C PRO A 31 1.37 16.58 -13.90
N PHE A 32 1.27 15.69 -12.91
CA PHE A 32 1.87 15.89 -11.57
C PHE A 32 3.38 16.17 -11.65
N PHE A 33 4.09 15.52 -12.56
CA PHE A 33 5.53 15.66 -12.74
C PHE A 33 5.97 16.87 -13.57
N PHE A 34 5.03 17.77 -13.89
CA PHE A 34 5.27 19.05 -14.54
C PHE A 34 4.62 20.22 -13.77
N MET A 35 4.20 19.97 -12.54
CA MET A 35 3.60 20.98 -11.63
C MET A 35 4.62 21.48 -10.62
N GLY A 36 4.23 22.51 -9.89
CA GLY A 36 5.02 23.16 -8.87
C GLY A 36 5.67 24.45 -9.36
N GLN A 37 5.82 25.41 -8.45
CA GLN A 37 6.47 26.70 -8.71
C GLN A 37 7.98 26.57 -8.49
N SER A 38 8.78 26.91 -9.51
CA SER A 38 10.23 27.06 -9.43
C SER A 38 10.64 28.25 -10.28
N GLU A 39 11.46 29.14 -9.71
CA GLU A 39 12.04 30.26 -10.46
C GLU A 39 13.06 29.72 -11.48
N GLY A 40 12.84 30.01 -12.78
CA GLY A 40 13.80 29.68 -13.83
C GLY A 40 13.73 28.24 -14.39
N ALA A 41 12.80 27.39 -13.97
CA ALA A 41 12.69 26.04 -14.51
C ALA A 41 12.21 26.02 -15.96
N ALA A 42 12.81 25.15 -16.80
CA ALA A 42 12.38 24.94 -18.17
C ALA A 42 10.98 24.30 -18.22
N ALA A 43 10.14 24.68 -19.17
CA ALA A 43 8.74 24.25 -19.26
C ALA A 43 8.53 22.72 -19.38
N LEU A 44 9.54 21.97 -19.82
CA LEU A 44 9.49 20.51 -20.02
C LEU A 44 10.43 19.73 -19.09
N GLU A 45 10.91 20.35 -18.01
CA GLU A 45 11.71 19.66 -17.01
C GLU A 45 10.81 18.86 -16.07
N LEU A 46 11.19 17.61 -15.79
CA LEU A 46 10.50 16.79 -14.79
C LEU A 46 10.72 17.41 -13.41
N ARG A 47 9.62 17.72 -12.75
CA ARG A 47 9.58 18.24 -11.39
C ARG A 47 8.28 17.81 -10.74
N MET A 48 8.27 17.64 -9.46
CA MET A 48 7.04 17.34 -8.73
C MET A 48 6.83 18.38 -7.63
N PRO A 49 5.58 18.73 -7.30
CA PRO A 49 5.31 19.61 -6.18
C PRO A 49 5.61 18.90 -4.85
N THR A 50 5.92 19.69 -3.83
CA THR A 50 6.03 19.18 -2.46
C THR A 50 4.70 18.58 -2.01
N THR A 51 4.74 17.43 -1.33
CA THR A 51 3.58 16.71 -0.81
C THR A 51 3.83 16.29 0.63
N HIS A 52 2.79 15.84 1.34
CA HIS A 52 2.89 15.59 2.79
C HIS A 52 3.89 14.48 3.14
N ASP A 53 3.90 13.36 2.39
CA ASP A 53 4.65 12.16 2.76
C ASP A 53 5.88 11.90 1.86
N MET A 54 6.06 12.70 0.76
CA MET A 54 7.08 12.42 -0.25
C MET A 54 8.51 12.57 0.28
N PHE A 55 8.75 13.52 1.18
CA PHE A 55 10.08 13.72 1.76
C PHE A 55 10.52 12.45 2.53
N LEU A 56 9.63 11.88 3.36
CA LEU A 56 9.88 10.61 4.06
C LEU A 56 10.12 9.46 3.07
N HIS A 57 9.26 9.34 2.07
CA HIS A 57 9.39 8.27 1.08
C HIS A 57 10.64 8.39 0.22
N TYR A 58 11.06 9.62 -0.11
CA TYR A 58 12.24 9.83 -0.94
C TYR A 58 13.51 9.29 -0.27
N ASP A 59 13.74 9.63 1.00
CA ASP A 59 14.91 9.20 1.74
C ASP A 59 14.88 7.70 2.03
N GLN A 60 13.72 7.17 2.40
CA GLN A 60 13.56 5.72 2.60
C GLN A 60 13.77 4.92 1.32
N MET A 61 13.31 5.40 0.14
CA MET A 61 13.60 4.77 -1.15
C MET A 61 15.08 4.75 -1.46
N LYS A 62 15.78 5.86 -1.24
CA LYS A 62 17.20 6.03 -1.49
C LYS A 62 18.02 5.10 -0.60
N SER A 63 17.75 5.13 0.70
CA SER A 63 18.42 4.28 1.68
C SER A 63 18.15 2.78 1.42
N PHE A 64 16.91 2.42 1.12
CA PHE A 64 16.56 1.03 0.78
C PHE A 64 17.29 0.54 -0.48
N TYR A 65 17.37 1.37 -1.52
CA TYR A 65 18.13 1.05 -2.71
C TYR A 65 19.63 0.87 -2.42
N ASN A 66 20.21 1.72 -1.58
CA ASN A 66 21.64 1.61 -1.17
C ASN A 66 21.89 0.28 -0.47
N GLY A 67 21.01 -0.16 0.44
CA GLY A 67 21.12 -1.47 1.07
C GLY A 67 21.03 -2.63 0.08
N LEU A 68 20.09 -2.57 -0.89
CA LEU A 68 20.01 -3.58 -1.96
C LEU A 68 21.29 -3.58 -2.82
N ALA A 69 21.87 -2.41 -3.12
CA ALA A 69 23.11 -2.29 -3.88
C ALA A 69 24.33 -2.82 -3.09
N ALA A 70 24.30 -2.71 -1.75
CA ALA A 70 25.28 -3.32 -0.86
C ALA A 70 25.15 -4.85 -0.73
N GLY A 71 24.13 -5.46 -1.36
CA GLY A 71 23.91 -6.92 -1.38
C GLY A 71 22.89 -7.44 -0.36
N GLU A 72 22.20 -6.56 0.35
CA GLU A 72 21.17 -6.95 1.31
C GLU A 72 19.90 -7.38 0.59
N ILE A 73 19.30 -8.48 1.00
CA ILE A 73 18.03 -8.95 0.40
C ILE A 73 16.85 -8.15 0.95
N TYR A 74 16.92 -7.81 2.24
CA TYR A 74 15.93 -6.99 2.92
C TYR A 74 16.64 -5.92 3.76
N PRO A 75 16.97 -4.75 3.16
CA PRO A 75 17.55 -3.64 3.89
C PRO A 75 16.63 -3.22 5.04
N ARG A 76 17.15 -3.28 6.27
CA ARG A 76 16.37 -2.95 7.49
C ARG A 76 16.86 -1.72 8.20
N TRP A 77 18.07 -1.30 7.92
CA TRP A 77 18.72 -0.14 8.54
C TRP A 77 18.86 1.00 7.53
N GLU A 78 18.32 2.15 7.87
CA GLU A 78 18.43 3.40 7.13
C GLU A 78 19.59 4.20 7.76
N GLU A 79 20.75 4.25 7.11
CA GLU A 79 21.97 4.77 7.72
C GLU A 79 22.06 6.30 7.72
N ASP A 80 21.50 6.95 6.69
CA ASP A 80 21.67 8.40 6.47
C ASP A 80 20.70 9.26 7.31
N THR A 81 19.69 8.65 7.94
CA THR A 81 18.71 9.37 8.75
C THR A 81 19.24 9.73 10.13
N ASN A 82 18.57 10.67 10.81
CA ASN A 82 18.89 11.11 12.16
C ASN A 82 20.38 11.53 12.27
N ARG A 83 20.82 12.43 11.40
CA ARG A 83 22.21 12.93 11.34
C ARG A 83 23.27 11.83 11.16
N GLY A 84 22.88 10.71 10.56
CA GLY A 84 23.77 9.56 10.30
C GLY A 84 23.86 8.55 11.45
N PHE A 85 23.08 8.71 12.53
CA PHE A 85 22.93 7.66 13.56
C PHE A 85 22.08 6.50 13.08
N GLY A 86 21.28 6.71 12.03
CA GLY A 86 20.43 5.72 11.40
C GLY A 86 19.14 5.40 12.14
N ALA A 87 18.36 4.49 11.57
CA ALA A 87 17.12 3.97 12.16
C ALA A 87 16.71 2.62 11.54
N PRO A 88 15.98 1.75 12.27
CA PRO A 88 15.48 0.47 11.77
C PRO A 88 14.19 0.62 10.94
N THR A 89 14.10 1.60 10.05
CA THR A 89 12.87 2.10 9.42
C THR A 89 12.06 1.00 8.74
N THR A 90 12.67 0.20 7.86
CA THR A 90 11.96 -0.85 7.12
C THR A 90 11.69 -2.11 7.94
N SER A 91 12.11 -2.16 9.21
CA SER A 91 11.60 -3.14 10.17
C SER A 91 10.18 -2.79 10.61
N PHE A 92 9.76 -1.51 10.54
CA PHE A 92 8.45 -1.00 10.98
C PHE A 92 7.62 -0.40 9.86
N TYR A 93 8.24 -0.04 8.74
CA TYR A 93 7.54 0.46 7.56
C TYR A 93 7.59 -0.58 6.42
N PRO A 94 6.44 -0.83 5.70
CA PRO A 94 6.35 -1.90 4.72
C PRO A 94 7.22 -1.62 3.48
N PRO A 95 8.12 -2.55 3.07
CA PRO A 95 9.10 -2.29 2.02
C PRO A 95 8.58 -2.50 0.59
N GLY A 96 7.32 -2.89 0.39
CA GLY A 96 6.81 -3.31 -0.92
C GLY A 96 6.97 -2.25 -2.01
N VAL A 97 6.69 -0.99 -1.69
CA VAL A 97 6.87 0.12 -2.64
C VAL A 97 8.34 0.40 -2.91
N TYR A 98 9.23 0.18 -1.92
CA TYR A 98 10.66 0.44 -2.07
C TYR A 98 11.35 -0.60 -2.95
N TYR A 99 10.91 -1.86 -2.93
CA TYR A 99 11.34 -2.84 -3.94
C TYR A 99 10.92 -2.42 -5.34
N LEU A 100 9.68 -1.93 -5.49
CA LEU A 100 9.18 -1.46 -6.79
C LEU A 100 10.00 -0.27 -7.30
N THR A 101 10.21 0.76 -6.48
CA THR A 101 10.97 1.96 -6.86
C THR A 101 12.45 1.64 -7.08
N SER A 102 13.07 0.77 -6.29
CA SER A 102 14.45 0.31 -6.50
C SER A 102 14.60 -0.39 -7.86
N GLY A 103 13.61 -1.22 -8.26
CA GLY A 103 13.60 -1.85 -9.58
C GLY A 103 13.54 -0.82 -10.72
N PHE A 104 12.75 0.24 -10.58
CA PHE A 104 12.72 1.34 -11.55
C PHE A 104 14.01 2.15 -11.55
N TYR A 105 14.56 2.49 -10.37
CA TYR A 105 15.80 3.26 -10.28
C TYR A 105 16.99 2.53 -10.90
N ARG A 106 17.05 1.21 -10.78
CA ARG A 106 18.07 0.38 -11.44
C ARG A 106 18.10 0.58 -12.96
N VAL A 107 16.95 0.93 -13.56
CA VAL A 107 16.81 1.15 -15.02
C VAL A 107 16.96 2.62 -15.39
N THR A 108 16.42 3.53 -14.58
CA THR A 108 16.33 4.96 -14.92
C THR A 108 17.55 5.75 -14.47
N GLY A 109 18.19 5.36 -13.35
CA GLY A 109 19.27 6.09 -12.69
C GLY A 109 18.88 7.47 -12.16
N ASP A 110 17.58 7.79 -12.11
CA ASP A 110 17.03 9.09 -11.76
C ASP A 110 15.76 8.93 -10.93
N TRP A 111 15.66 9.62 -9.78
CA TRP A 111 14.54 9.44 -8.85
C TRP A 111 13.23 10.02 -9.35
N GLN A 112 13.25 11.13 -10.09
CA GLN A 112 12.01 11.70 -10.64
C GLN A 112 11.41 10.80 -11.73
N ARG A 113 12.25 10.26 -12.63
CA ARG A 113 11.82 9.27 -13.63
C ARG A 113 11.38 7.96 -12.98
N THR A 114 12.03 7.55 -11.90
CA THR A 114 11.65 6.39 -11.08
C THR A 114 10.25 6.57 -10.51
N LEU A 115 9.98 7.68 -9.87
CA LEU A 115 8.67 8.00 -9.28
C LEU A 115 7.59 8.11 -10.34
N LEU A 116 7.86 8.79 -11.47
CA LEU A 116 6.94 8.83 -12.61
C LEU A 116 6.59 7.43 -13.11
N GLY A 117 7.60 6.59 -13.34
CA GLY A 117 7.40 5.22 -13.85
C GLY A 117 6.65 4.33 -12.86
N ALA A 118 7.00 4.38 -11.57
CA ALA A 118 6.36 3.61 -10.52
C ALA A 118 4.91 4.03 -10.29
N GLN A 119 4.62 5.33 -10.18
CA GLN A 119 3.25 5.83 -10.00
C GLN A 119 2.38 5.55 -11.23
N LEU A 120 2.93 5.69 -12.44
CA LEU A 120 2.22 5.34 -13.67
C LEU A 120 1.88 3.85 -13.71
N LEU A 121 2.81 2.96 -13.35
CA LEU A 121 2.55 1.53 -13.26
C LEU A 121 1.48 1.21 -12.20
N MET A 122 1.54 1.80 -11.02
CA MET A 122 0.54 1.61 -9.95
C MET A 122 -0.85 2.06 -10.41
N MET A 123 -0.96 3.21 -11.08
CA MET A 123 -2.22 3.71 -11.61
C MET A 123 -2.79 2.81 -12.72
N ILE A 124 -1.96 2.35 -13.67
CA ILE A 124 -2.36 1.39 -14.71
C ILE A 124 -2.82 0.07 -14.08
N ALA A 125 -2.08 -0.44 -13.10
CA ALA A 125 -2.41 -1.69 -12.42
C ALA A 125 -3.72 -1.59 -11.63
N SER A 126 -3.98 -0.48 -10.93
CA SER A 126 -5.22 -0.24 -10.19
C SER A 126 -6.42 -0.14 -11.14
N ALA A 127 -6.28 0.57 -12.26
CA ALA A 127 -7.29 0.67 -13.32
C ALA A 127 -7.60 -0.72 -13.91
N ALA A 128 -6.57 -1.50 -14.24
CA ALA A 128 -6.72 -2.85 -14.79
C ALA A 128 -7.37 -3.80 -13.77
N ALA A 129 -6.97 -3.75 -12.52
CA ALA A 129 -7.51 -4.55 -11.42
C ALA A 129 -9.01 -4.30 -11.26
N LEU A 130 -9.42 -3.02 -11.19
CA LEU A 130 -10.84 -2.69 -11.11
C LEU A 130 -11.62 -3.11 -12.36
N TYR A 131 -11.06 -2.90 -13.55
CA TYR A 131 -11.71 -3.34 -14.79
C TYR A 131 -11.95 -4.86 -14.78
N VAL A 132 -10.93 -5.66 -14.41
CA VAL A 132 -11.04 -7.13 -14.36
C VAL A 132 -12.10 -7.57 -13.35
N TYR A 133 -12.13 -6.95 -12.18
CA TYR A 133 -13.17 -7.22 -11.18
C TYR A 133 -14.56 -6.85 -11.69
N ALA A 134 -14.76 -5.60 -12.16
CA ALA A 134 -16.05 -5.12 -12.65
C ALA A 134 -16.58 -5.96 -13.83
N ARG A 135 -15.69 -6.43 -14.74
CA ARG A 135 -16.07 -7.30 -15.86
C ARG A 135 -16.69 -8.63 -15.45
N ARG A 136 -16.53 -9.04 -14.22
CA ARG A 136 -17.17 -10.26 -13.71
C ARG A 136 -18.70 -10.14 -13.64
N VAL A 137 -19.20 -8.93 -13.38
CA VAL A 137 -20.63 -8.69 -13.13
C VAL A 137 -21.25 -7.63 -14.04
N MET A 138 -20.44 -6.92 -14.81
CA MET A 138 -20.87 -5.80 -15.66
C MET A 138 -20.52 -6.02 -17.13
N VAL A 139 -21.27 -5.40 -18.04
CA VAL A 139 -20.93 -5.28 -19.46
C VAL A 139 -19.67 -4.42 -19.64
N ARG A 140 -19.04 -4.51 -20.83
CA ARG A 140 -17.76 -3.81 -21.08
C ARG A 140 -17.85 -2.31 -20.82
N ALA A 141 -18.88 -1.63 -21.35
CA ALA A 141 -19.05 -0.18 -21.16
C ALA A 141 -19.10 0.18 -19.67
N ALA A 142 -19.92 -0.51 -18.89
CA ALA A 142 -20.06 -0.30 -17.45
C ALA A 142 -18.73 -0.50 -16.69
N ALA A 143 -17.99 -1.58 -17.00
CA ALA A 143 -16.70 -1.84 -16.38
C ALA A 143 -15.63 -0.81 -16.80
N THR A 144 -15.66 -0.34 -18.04
CA THR A 144 -14.77 0.74 -18.52
C THR A 144 -15.08 2.07 -17.82
N THR A 145 -16.37 2.39 -17.61
CA THR A 145 -16.76 3.58 -16.85
C THR A 145 -16.31 3.48 -15.39
N ALA A 146 -16.49 2.31 -14.74
CA ALA A 146 -15.98 2.08 -13.38
C ALA A 146 -14.46 2.26 -13.29
N MET A 147 -13.71 1.73 -14.26
CA MET A 147 -12.26 1.88 -14.36
C MET A 147 -11.86 3.37 -14.49
N ALA A 148 -12.51 4.10 -15.39
CA ALA A 148 -12.23 5.53 -15.58
C ALA A 148 -12.59 6.34 -14.32
N ALA A 149 -13.72 6.05 -13.67
CA ALA A 149 -14.08 6.66 -12.41
C ALA A 149 -13.00 6.41 -11.35
N TYR A 150 -12.53 5.17 -11.19
CA TYR A 150 -11.55 4.81 -10.17
C TYR A 150 -10.26 5.61 -10.28
N VAL A 151 -9.77 5.81 -11.51
CA VAL A 151 -8.57 6.60 -11.80
C VAL A 151 -8.73 8.07 -11.40
N PHE A 152 -9.92 8.66 -11.65
CA PHE A 152 -10.14 10.11 -11.49
C PHE A 152 -10.95 10.50 -10.25
N LEU A 153 -11.38 9.55 -9.41
CA LEU A 153 -12.06 9.89 -8.17
C LEU A 153 -11.14 10.70 -7.24
N PRO A 154 -11.69 11.70 -6.54
CA PRO A 154 -10.91 12.71 -5.85
C PRO A 154 -9.89 12.16 -4.84
N TYR A 155 -10.22 11.12 -4.07
CA TYR A 155 -9.28 10.60 -3.07
C TYR A 155 -8.11 9.84 -3.71
N HIS A 156 -8.32 9.10 -4.82
CA HIS A 156 -7.22 8.44 -5.53
C HIS A 156 -6.19 9.46 -6.07
N LEU A 157 -6.68 10.61 -6.56
CA LEU A 157 -5.81 11.70 -6.98
C LEU A 157 -5.24 12.49 -5.80
N ALA A 158 -6.00 12.71 -4.72
CA ALA A 158 -5.51 13.41 -3.54
C ALA A 158 -4.39 12.63 -2.84
N ASP A 159 -4.47 11.30 -2.83
CA ASP A 159 -3.43 10.43 -2.30
C ASP A 159 -2.10 10.57 -3.07
N GLN A 160 -2.18 10.78 -4.39
CA GLN A 160 -1.03 11.06 -5.24
C GLN A 160 -0.58 12.53 -5.15
N TYR A 161 -1.49 13.49 -5.36
CA TYR A 161 -1.16 14.89 -5.59
C TYR A 161 -0.88 15.68 -4.30
N HIS A 162 -1.64 15.44 -3.23
CA HIS A 162 -1.49 16.14 -1.95
C HIS A 162 -0.65 15.36 -0.96
N ARG A 163 -0.91 14.06 -0.85
CA ARG A 163 -0.23 13.24 0.15
C ARG A 163 1.13 12.74 -0.33
N GLY A 164 1.26 12.36 -1.59
CA GLY A 164 2.45 11.65 -2.06
C GLY A 164 2.65 10.28 -1.41
N ALA A 165 1.56 9.68 -0.89
CA ALA A 165 1.56 8.45 -0.12
C ALA A 165 1.68 7.22 -1.05
N ILE A 166 2.84 7.05 -1.66
CA ILE A 166 3.08 6.01 -2.69
C ILE A 166 2.81 4.59 -2.20
N ALA A 167 2.96 4.33 -0.90
CA ALA A 167 2.66 3.04 -0.30
C ALA A 167 1.13 2.76 -0.28
N GLU A 168 0.31 3.76 0.07
CA GLU A 168 -1.15 3.68 0.02
C GLU A 168 -1.65 3.60 -1.43
N LEU A 169 -1.04 4.36 -2.34
CA LEU A 169 -1.35 4.34 -3.77
C LEU A 169 -1.19 2.93 -4.37
N LEU A 170 -0.16 2.18 -3.96
CA LEU A 170 0.00 0.78 -4.34
C LEU A 170 -1.14 -0.10 -3.79
N GLY A 171 -1.72 0.25 -2.64
CA GLY A 171 -2.87 -0.42 -2.03
C GLY A 171 -4.12 -0.43 -2.92
N PHE A 172 -4.33 0.60 -3.75
CA PHE A 172 -5.46 0.65 -4.69
C PHE A 172 -5.45 -0.47 -5.74
N VAL A 173 -4.30 -1.10 -6.00
CA VAL A 173 -4.20 -2.27 -6.88
C VAL A 173 -4.84 -3.50 -6.24
N TRP A 174 -4.61 -3.71 -4.95
CA TRP A 174 -4.93 -4.97 -4.28
C TRP A 174 -6.39 -5.10 -3.90
N MET A 175 -7.05 -4.03 -3.48
CA MET A 175 -8.45 -4.06 -3.05
C MET A 175 -9.40 -4.68 -4.09
N PRO A 176 -9.44 -4.24 -5.37
CA PRO A 176 -10.30 -4.87 -6.36
C PRO A 176 -9.89 -6.30 -6.72
N LEU A 177 -8.60 -6.66 -6.66
CA LEU A 177 -8.15 -8.04 -6.87
C LEU A 177 -8.57 -8.96 -5.74
N ILE A 178 -8.49 -8.51 -4.49
CA ILE A 178 -8.99 -9.25 -3.33
C ILE A 178 -10.49 -9.50 -3.47
N LEU A 179 -11.29 -8.47 -3.81
CA LEU A 179 -12.73 -8.66 -4.08
C LEU A 179 -12.98 -9.66 -5.22
N LEU A 180 -12.16 -9.63 -6.29
CA LEU A 180 -12.26 -10.57 -7.40
C LEU A 180 -12.13 -12.02 -6.95
N PHE A 181 -11.09 -12.32 -6.17
CA PHE A 181 -10.83 -13.69 -5.74
C PHE A 181 -11.78 -14.14 -4.63
N CYS A 182 -12.14 -13.24 -3.71
CA CYS A 182 -13.21 -13.48 -2.73
C CYS A 182 -14.52 -13.86 -3.43
N ASP A 183 -14.95 -13.09 -4.41
CA ASP A 183 -16.17 -13.36 -5.18
C ASP A 183 -16.14 -14.68 -5.96
N ARG A 184 -14.95 -15.14 -6.37
CA ARG A 184 -14.79 -16.44 -7.03
C ARG A 184 -14.90 -17.58 -6.03
N LEU A 185 -14.30 -17.43 -4.87
CA LEU A 185 -14.32 -18.42 -3.80
C LEU A 185 -15.68 -18.51 -3.10
N MET A 186 -16.44 -17.40 -3.09
CA MET A 186 -17.82 -17.35 -2.56
C MET A 186 -18.87 -17.94 -3.51
N LYS A 187 -18.50 -18.34 -4.74
CA LYS A 187 -19.44 -19.00 -5.67
C LYS A 187 -19.55 -20.49 -5.34
N ALA A 188 -20.78 -20.99 -5.09
CA ALA A 188 -21.02 -22.43 -4.92
C ALA A 188 -20.57 -23.23 -6.16
N PRO A 189 -19.95 -24.42 -5.99
CA PRO A 189 -19.54 -25.27 -7.11
C PRO A 189 -20.76 -25.81 -7.86
N ASP A 190 -20.64 -25.94 -9.20
CA ASP A 190 -21.64 -26.59 -10.03
C ASP A 190 -21.68 -28.13 -9.76
N ALA A 191 -22.85 -28.77 -9.91
CA ALA A 191 -23.13 -30.13 -9.40
C ALA A 191 -22.56 -31.27 -10.24
N GLU A 192 -22.06 -31.05 -11.46
CA GLU A 192 -21.56 -32.10 -12.35
C GLU A 192 -20.14 -32.59 -11.98
N GLU A 193 -19.90 -33.90 -12.06
CA GLU A 193 -18.67 -34.55 -11.55
C GLU A 193 -17.39 -34.15 -12.31
N THR A 194 -17.44 -33.95 -13.61
CA THR A 194 -16.35 -33.39 -14.44
C THR A 194 -16.07 -31.92 -14.09
N ALA A 195 -17.11 -31.18 -13.74
CA ALA A 195 -17.01 -29.82 -13.21
C ALA A 195 -16.37 -29.82 -11.82
N ARG A 196 -16.51 -30.86 -10.99
CA ARG A 196 -15.91 -30.90 -9.63
C ARG A 196 -14.39 -30.86 -9.63
N ILE A 197 -13.71 -31.59 -10.51
CA ILE A 197 -12.22 -31.58 -10.57
C ILE A 197 -11.72 -30.24 -11.12
N SER A 198 -12.36 -29.75 -12.17
CA SER A 198 -12.05 -28.41 -12.72
C SER A 198 -12.32 -27.29 -11.70
N ASN A 199 -13.43 -27.37 -10.96
CA ASN A 199 -13.81 -26.42 -9.93
C ASN A 199 -12.87 -26.45 -8.71
N ARG A 200 -12.42 -27.63 -8.24
CA ARG A 200 -11.42 -27.73 -7.16
C ARG A 200 -10.11 -27.07 -7.55
N ARG A 201 -9.65 -27.28 -8.79
CA ARG A 201 -8.42 -26.64 -9.30
C ARG A 201 -8.53 -25.12 -9.35
N ALA A 202 -9.64 -24.61 -9.88
CA ALA A 202 -9.92 -23.19 -9.90
C ALA A 202 -9.95 -22.60 -8.48
N THR A 203 -10.53 -23.31 -7.51
CA THR A 203 -10.58 -22.91 -6.11
C THR A 203 -9.18 -22.78 -5.50
N PHE A 204 -8.27 -23.74 -5.72
CA PHE A 204 -6.90 -23.67 -5.20
C PHE A 204 -6.10 -22.50 -5.79
N LEU A 205 -6.22 -22.26 -7.11
CA LEU A 205 -5.55 -21.13 -7.76
C LEU A 205 -6.13 -19.78 -7.31
N ASP A 206 -7.44 -19.68 -7.16
CA ASP A 206 -8.09 -18.46 -6.67
C ASP A 206 -7.73 -18.22 -5.19
N ALA A 207 -7.58 -19.26 -4.36
CA ALA A 207 -7.11 -19.14 -2.98
C ALA A 207 -5.63 -18.71 -2.90
N ALA A 208 -4.77 -19.31 -3.72
CA ALA A 208 -3.36 -18.89 -3.82
C ALA A 208 -3.23 -17.45 -4.30
N ALA A 209 -4.01 -17.06 -5.32
CA ALA A 209 -4.01 -15.68 -5.83
C ALA A 209 -4.56 -14.69 -4.79
N LEU A 210 -5.60 -15.05 -4.01
CA LEU A 210 -6.08 -14.25 -2.89
C LEU A 210 -5.00 -14.06 -1.84
N ALA A 211 -4.32 -15.14 -1.44
CA ALA A 211 -3.23 -15.09 -0.45
C ALA A 211 -2.09 -14.19 -0.92
N MET A 212 -1.68 -14.30 -2.19
CA MET A 212 -0.65 -13.44 -2.78
C MET A 212 -1.08 -11.97 -2.83
N CYS A 213 -2.30 -11.66 -3.28
CA CYS A 213 -2.80 -10.28 -3.30
C CYS A 213 -2.92 -9.69 -1.90
N TYR A 214 -3.36 -10.48 -0.92
CA TYR A 214 -3.50 -10.03 0.46
C TYR A 214 -2.13 -9.81 1.12
N GLY A 215 -1.18 -10.74 0.93
CA GLY A 215 0.20 -10.56 1.38
C GLY A 215 0.86 -9.35 0.74
N ALA A 216 0.71 -9.16 -0.57
CA ALA A 216 1.22 -7.98 -1.27
C ALA A 216 0.58 -6.66 -0.77
N PHE A 217 -0.69 -6.68 -0.37
CA PHE A 217 -1.34 -5.52 0.23
C PHE A 217 -0.73 -5.16 1.59
N LEU A 218 -0.47 -6.16 2.43
CA LEU A 218 0.22 -5.97 3.72
C LEU A 218 1.66 -5.48 3.54
N TRP A 219 2.36 -5.93 2.50
CA TRP A 219 3.69 -5.44 2.15
C TRP A 219 3.68 -4.04 1.54
N SER A 220 2.52 -3.57 1.05
CA SER A 220 2.35 -2.22 0.51
C SER A 220 1.97 -1.23 1.60
N HIS A 221 0.82 -1.43 2.26
CA HIS A 221 0.28 -0.49 3.24
C HIS A 221 -0.61 -1.18 4.28
N PRO A 222 -0.06 -1.68 5.39
CA PRO A 222 -0.79 -2.38 6.45
C PRO A 222 -1.99 -1.61 7.02
N PRO A 223 -1.93 -0.28 7.28
CA PRO A 223 -3.07 0.44 7.84
C PRO A 223 -4.31 0.37 6.94
N THR A 224 -4.17 0.62 5.64
CA THR A 224 -5.28 0.50 4.69
C THR A 224 -5.72 -0.96 4.53
N ALA A 225 -4.77 -1.93 4.52
CA ALA A 225 -5.09 -3.35 4.47
C ALA A 225 -5.91 -3.79 5.70
N TYR A 226 -5.57 -3.30 6.88
CA TYR A 226 -6.31 -3.56 8.12
C TYR A 226 -7.74 -3.01 8.05
N GLN A 227 -7.90 -1.72 7.73
CA GLN A 227 -9.22 -1.08 7.58
C GLN A 227 -10.08 -1.77 6.51
N PHE A 228 -9.47 -2.11 5.37
CA PHE A 228 -10.15 -2.85 4.31
C PHE A 228 -10.59 -4.25 4.77
N THR A 229 -9.78 -4.94 5.56
CA THR A 229 -10.09 -6.29 6.08
C THR A 229 -11.30 -6.28 7.00
N LEU A 230 -11.44 -5.27 7.86
CA LEU A 230 -12.63 -5.10 8.70
C LEU A 230 -13.90 -4.95 7.83
N GLY A 231 -13.84 -4.09 6.82
CA GLY A 231 -14.94 -3.91 5.87
C GLY A 231 -15.18 -5.16 5.02
N LEU A 232 -14.12 -5.84 4.56
CA LEU A 232 -14.19 -7.09 3.80
C LEU A 232 -14.91 -8.19 4.58
N GLY A 233 -14.67 -8.30 5.89
CA GLY A 233 -15.38 -9.26 6.75
C GLY A 233 -16.90 -9.07 6.68
N VAL A 234 -17.38 -7.82 6.79
CA VAL A 234 -18.81 -7.48 6.69
C VAL A 234 -19.34 -7.73 5.27
N TYR A 235 -18.57 -7.37 4.24
CA TYR A 235 -18.89 -7.66 2.84
C TYR A 235 -19.09 -9.15 2.58
N LEU A 236 -18.17 -9.98 3.07
CA LEU A 236 -18.21 -11.44 2.91
C LEU A 236 -19.35 -12.07 3.70
N LEU A 237 -19.62 -11.58 4.90
CA LEU A 237 -20.77 -12.02 5.71
C LEU A 237 -22.08 -11.73 4.99
N ALA A 238 -22.25 -10.52 4.43
CA ALA A 238 -23.42 -10.17 3.65
C ALA A 238 -23.60 -11.09 2.42
N LEU A 239 -22.53 -11.39 1.70
CA LEU A 239 -22.57 -12.36 0.60
C LEU A 239 -22.89 -13.78 1.07
N GLY A 240 -22.30 -14.23 2.18
CA GLY A 240 -22.56 -15.55 2.77
C GLY A 240 -24.02 -15.75 3.13
N ILE A 241 -24.65 -14.73 3.76
CA ILE A 241 -26.09 -14.70 4.08
C ILE A 241 -26.93 -14.74 2.81
N MET A 242 -26.65 -13.88 1.82
CA MET A 242 -27.43 -13.79 0.59
C MET A 242 -27.31 -15.02 -0.30
N GLN A 243 -26.14 -15.67 -0.33
CA GLN A 243 -25.86 -16.84 -1.17
C GLN A 243 -26.02 -18.17 -0.41
N ARG A 244 -26.17 -18.14 0.92
CA ARG A 244 -26.22 -19.32 1.80
C ARG A 244 -25.04 -20.28 1.60
N TYR A 245 -23.85 -19.74 1.30
CA TYR A 245 -22.64 -20.50 1.02
C TYR A 245 -21.50 -20.18 2.01
N TRP A 246 -21.53 -20.87 3.16
CA TRP A 246 -20.59 -20.66 4.27
C TRP A 246 -19.22 -21.30 4.06
N LYS A 247 -19.14 -22.38 3.25
CA LYS A 247 -17.85 -23.03 2.94
C LYS A 247 -16.89 -22.07 2.23
N GLY A 248 -17.40 -21.16 1.43
CA GLY A 248 -16.59 -20.12 0.79
C GLY A 248 -15.89 -19.21 1.78
N LEU A 249 -16.55 -18.83 2.88
CA LEU A 249 -15.94 -18.02 3.94
C LEU A 249 -14.74 -18.71 4.58
N LEU A 250 -14.83 -20.02 4.84
CA LEU A 250 -13.69 -20.77 5.39
C LEU A 250 -12.50 -20.75 4.45
N VAL A 251 -12.71 -20.99 3.15
CA VAL A 251 -11.63 -20.98 2.15
C VAL A 251 -11.01 -19.60 2.02
N VAL A 252 -11.83 -18.53 2.02
CA VAL A 252 -11.35 -17.15 2.02
C VAL A 252 -10.54 -16.86 3.28
N GLY A 253 -11.03 -17.25 4.46
CA GLY A 253 -10.32 -17.08 5.73
C GLY A 253 -8.95 -17.77 5.74
N LEU A 254 -8.87 -19.02 5.24
CA LEU A 254 -7.61 -19.75 5.11
C LEU A 254 -6.64 -19.07 4.12
N ALA A 255 -7.16 -18.56 3.00
CA ALA A 255 -6.33 -17.83 2.03
C ALA A 255 -5.81 -16.49 2.62
N ILE A 256 -6.62 -15.77 3.38
CA ILE A 256 -6.19 -14.56 4.10
C ILE A 256 -5.12 -14.92 5.15
N ALA A 257 -5.32 -15.97 5.93
CA ALA A 257 -4.33 -16.45 6.91
C ALA A 257 -2.99 -16.81 6.23
N LEU A 258 -3.04 -17.45 5.06
CA LEU A 258 -1.85 -17.73 4.26
C LEU A 258 -1.18 -16.44 3.75
N GLY A 259 -1.96 -15.42 3.37
CA GLY A 259 -1.47 -14.08 3.00
C GLY A 259 -0.81 -13.34 4.16
N LEU A 260 -1.34 -13.46 5.39
CA LEU A 260 -0.67 -12.99 6.63
C LEU A 260 0.67 -13.69 6.80
N GLY A 261 0.72 -15.01 6.59
CA GLY A 261 1.96 -15.78 6.64
C GLY A 261 3.00 -15.33 5.61
N LEU A 262 2.59 -14.94 4.39
CA LEU A 262 3.50 -14.38 3.38
C LEU A 262 4.15 -13.06 3.84
N SER A 263 3.48 -12.32 4.70
CA SER A 263 3.96 -11.03 5.21
C SER A 263 4.63 -11.13 6.58
N ALA A 264 4.79 -12.33 7.13
CA ALA A 264 5.28 -12.56 8.48
C ALA A 264 6.72 -12.07 8.70
N ALA A 265 7.57 -12.10 7.66
CA ALA A 265 8.94 -11.55 7.72
C ALA A 265 8.97 -10.05 8.07
N TYR A 266 7.92 -9.33 7.77
CA TYR A 266 7.71 -7.94 8.15
C TYR A 266 6.84 -7.84 9.43
N LEU A 267 5.63 -8.41 9.41
CA LEU A 267 4.62 -8.21 10.44
C LEU A 267 5.04 -8.74 11.82
N VAL A 268 5.73 -9.89 11.87
CA VAL A 268 6.14 -10.50 13.15
C VAL A 268 7.21 -9.65 13.84
N SER A 269 8.23 -9.19 13.09
CA SER A 269 9.23 -8.30 13.65
C SER A 269 8.63 -6.95 14.06
N ALA A 270 7.82 -6.34 13.22
CA ALA A 270 7.17 -5.07 13.54
C ALA A 270 6.29 -5.17 14.80
N ALA A 271 5.51 -6.24 14.96
CA ALA A 271 4.63 -6.44 16.12
C ALA A 271 5.39 -6.72 17.42
N ILE A 272 6.48 -7.48 17.36
CA ILE A 272 7.25 -7.85 18.57
C ILE A 272 8.20 -6.72 18.97
N GLU A 273 8.85 -6.08 17.99
CA GLU A 273 9.91 -5.10 18.22
C GLU A 273 9.39 -3.65 18.36
N GLN A 274 8.08 -3.39 18.19
CA GLN A 274 7.50 -2.04 18.23
C GLN A 274 7.75 -1.24 19.53
N ASN A 275 8.01 -1.91 20.65
CA ASN A 275 8.32 -1.24 21.92
C ASN A 275 9.80 -0.82 22.03
N LEU A 276 10.60 -1.10 21.00
CA LEU A 276 12.02 -0.73 20.93
C LEU A 276 12.23 0.59 20.16
N ILE A 277 11.16 1.23 19.70
CA ILE A 277 11.15 2.54 19.04
C ILE A 277 10.20 3.50 19.77
N HIS A 278 10.35 4.80 19.51
CA HIS A 278 9.43 5.83 20.02
C HIS A 278 8.09 5.82 19.26
N LYS A 279 7.34 4.71 19.37
CA LYS A 279 6.06 4.51 18.66
C LYS A 279 4.98 5.52 19.02
N GLU A 280 5.07 6.11 20.21
CA GLU A 280 4.13 7.09 20.78
C GLU A 280 4.11 8.38 19.96
N PHE A 281 5.20 8.74 19.30
CA PHE A 281 5.32 9.96 18.50
C PHE A 281 4.15 10.15 17.52
N ILE A 282 3.76 9.11 16.77
CA ILE A 282 2.65 9.20 15.82
C ILE A 282 1.33 9.44 16.54
N SER A 283 1.09 8.73 17.66
CA SER A 283 -0.16 8.83 18.42
C SER A 283 -0.28 10.14 19.22
N GLU A 284 0.83 10.74 19.60
CA GLU A 284 0.88 12.05 20.27
C GLU A 284 0.72 13.20 19.28
N THR A 285 1.41 13.11 18.12
CA THR A 285 1.29 14.12 17.06
C THR A 285 -0.08 14.08 16.38
N TRP A 286 -0.64 12.88 16.19
CA TRP A 286 -1.93 12.66 15.53
C TRP A 286 -2.83 11.75 16.39
N PRO A 287 -3.43 12.26 17.48
CA PRO A 287 -4.33 11.47 18.31
C PRO A 287 -5.48 10.91 17.49
N TYR A 288 -5.79 9.63 17.66
CA TYR A 288 -6.83 8.93 16.90
C TYR A 288 -8.18 9.68 16.90
N HIS A 289 -8.56 10.32 18.02
CA HIS A 289 -9.80 11.08 18.13
C HIS A 289 -9.86 12.35 17.27
N ASP A 290 -8.71 12.81 16.76
CA ASP A 290 -8.61 13.96 15.88
C ASP A 290 -8.53 13.56 14.39
N THR A 291 -8.39 12.28 14.09
CA THR A 291 -8.32 11.78 12.71
C THR A 291 -9.67 11.61 12.02
N TYR A 292 -10.78 11.91 12.70
CA TYR A 292 -12.12 11.82 12.12
C TYR A 292 -12.41 12.98 11.16
N ILE A 293 -13.20 12.69 10.12
CA ILE A 293 -13.74 13.68 9.20
C ILE A 293 -14.51 14.76 9.97
N PHE A 294 -14.42 16.02 9.55
CA PHE A 294 -14.97 17.25 10.13
C PHE A 294 -14.31 17.76 11.41
N VAL A 295 -13.38 17.03 12.03
CA VAL A 295 -12.75 17.49 13.27
C VAL A 295 -11.78 18.64 12.99
N HIS A 296 -10.81 18.45 12.11
CA HIS A 296 -9.80 19.49 11.83
C HIS A 296 -10.32 20.66 11.00
N SER A 297 -11.24 20.42 10.06
CA SER A 297 -11.80 21.48 9.21
C SER A 297 -12.64 22.50 9.97
N LEU A 298 -13.23 22.07 11.11
CA LEU A 298 -14.09 22.93 11.94
C LEU A 298 -13.31 23.67 13.03
N TYR A 299 -12.16 23.16 13.48
CA TYR A 299 -11.50 23.63 14.70
C TYR A 299 -10.09 24.19 14.50
N SER A 300 -9.44 24.03 13.32
CA SER A 300 -8.08 24.53 13.13
C SER A 300 -7.97 25.63 12.08
N ALA A 301 -7.23 26.68 12.43
CA ALA A 301 -6.78 27.74 11.52
C ALA A 301 -5.44 27.41 10.86
N GLU A 302 -4.95 26.17 11.00
CA GLU A 302 -3.58 25.77 10.72
C GLU A 302 -3.29 25.34 9.28
N LEU A 303 -2.01 25.12 8.99
CA LEU A 303 -1.38 24.89 7.69
C LEU A 303 -2.08 23.81 6.83
N TYR A 304 -2.64 22.76 7.45
CA TYR A 304 -3.31 21.66 6.78
C TYR A 304 -4.84 21.82 6.64
N SER A 305 -5.41 22.95 7.05
CA SER A 305 -6.88 23.16 7.04
C SER A 305 -7.51 22.99 5.64
N GLY A 306 -6.78 23.35 4.58
CA GLY A 306 -7.22 23.17 3.20
C GLY A 306 -7.35 21.70 2.81
N PHE A 307 -6.39 20.87 3.21
CA PHE A 307 -6.42 19.42 2.95
C PHE A 307 -7.54 18.72 3.72
N PHE A 308 -7.75 19.02 5.00
CA PHE A 308 -8.84 18.45 5.77
C PHE A 308 -10.23 18.83 5.22
N LYS A 309 -10.41 20.09 4.78
CA LYS A 309 -11.63 20.49 4.07
C LYS A 309 -11.84 19.72 2.77
N LEU A 310 -10.77 19.43 2.04
CA LEU A 310 -10.82 18.59 0.85
C LEU A 310 -11.31 17.18 1.19
N LEU A 311 -10.78 16.56 2.27
CA LEU A 311 -11.22 15.24 2.74
C LEU A 311 -12.70 15.23 3.12
N ASP A 312 -13.20 16.26 3.80
CA ASP A 312 -14.61 16.42 4.14
C ASP A 312 -15.50 16.43 2.89
N TRP A 313 -15.13 17.20 1.87
CA TRP A 313 -15.88 17.25 0.61
C TRP A 313 -15.83 15.94 -0.16
N ILE A 314 -14.70 15.24 -0.15
CA ILE A 314 -14.58 13.90 -0.73
C ILE A 314 -15.50 12.93 -0.01
N TRP A 315 -15.54 12.97 1.32
CA TRP A 315 -16.44 12.14 2.12
C TRP A 315 -17.91 12.45 1.84
N ILE A 316 -18.30 13.74 1.82
CA ILE A 316 -19.69 14.17 1.55
C ILE A 316 -20.15 13.64 0.19
N THR A 317 -19.36 13.90 -0.85
CA THR A 317 -19.75 13.53 -2.23
C THR A 317 -19.79 12.02 -2.44
N GLY A 318 -18.82 11.27 -1.91
CA GLY A 318 -18.78 9.81 -1.97
C GLY A 318 -19.93 9.16 -1.19
N THR A 319 -20.17 9.62 0.04
CA THR A 319 -21.24 9.11 0.90
C THR A 319 -22.63 9.42 0.33
N ALA A 320 -22.84 10.63 -0.19
CA ALA A 320 -24.08 11.02 -0.84
C ALA A 320 -24.39 10.13 -2.07
N LEU A 321 -23.37 9.79 -2.87
CA LEU A 321 -23.53 8.84 -3.98
C LEU A 321 -23.92 7.45 -3.48
N ILE A 322 -23.21 6.91 -2.49
CA ILE A 322 -23.51 5.58 -1.92
C ILE A 322 -24.93 5.54 -1.40
N ALA A 323 -25.36 6.54 -0.63
CA ALA A 323 -26.71 6.65 -0.11
C ALA A 323 -27.76 6.83 -1.23
N GLY A 324 -27.47 7.70 -2.21
CA GLY A 324 -28.35 7.92 -3.36
C GLY A 324 -28.58 6.67 -4.20
N VAL A 325 -27.54 5.89 -4.46
CA VAL A 325 -27.68 4.60 -5.16
C VAL A 325 -28.46 3.60 -4.31
N ALA A 326 -28.22 3.55 -3.00
CA ALA A 326 -28.98 2.68 -2.11
C ALA A 326 -30.48 3.00 -2.16
N LEU A 327 -30.85 4.28 -2.04
CA LEU A 327 -32.24 4.74 -2.14
C LEU A 327 -32.85 4.43 -3.52
N LEU A 328 -32.10 4.66 -4.59
CA LEU A 328 -32.53 4.35 -5.96
C LEU A 328 -32.83 2.86 -6.15
N LEU A 329 -32.00 1.98 -5.59
CA LEU A 329 -32.23 0.53 -5.63
C LEU A 329 -33.49 0.11 -4.87
N LEU A 330 -33.83 0.81 -3.82
CA LEU A 330 -35.08 0.59 -3.07
C LEU A 330 -36.30 1.09 -3.85
N ALA A 331 -36.19 2.24 -4.55
CA ALA A 331 -37.28 2.89 -5.28
C ALA A 331 -37.60 2.22 -6.62
N VAL A 332 -36.59 1.64 -7.30
CA VAL A 332 -36.77 1.06 -8.64
C VAL A 332 -37.43 -0.31 -8.55
N LYS A 333 -38.50 -0.50 -9.36
CA LYS A 333 -39.17 -1.79 -9.46
C LYS A 333 -38.18 -2.91 -9.85
N ARG A 334 -38.19 -4.02 -9.11
CA ARG A 334 -37.32 -5.17 -9.29
C ARG A 334 -37.24 -5.65 -10.76
N ARG A 335 -38.39 -5.61 -11.48
CA ARG A 335 -38.49 -6.04 -12.90
C ARG A 335 -37.61 -5.23 -13.87
N ALA A 336 -37.30 -3.98 -13.56
CA ALA A 336 -36.42 -3.18 -14.44
C ALA A 336 -34.96 -3.61 -14.41
N LEU A 337 -34.53 -4.31 -13.36
CA LEU A 337 -33.17 -4.80 -13.13
C LEU A 337 -33.03 -6.32 -13.29
N ASP A 338 -34.12 -7.06 -13.55
CA ASP A 338 -34.07 -8.49 -13.87
C ASP A 338 -33.56 -8.69 -15.32
N PRO A 339 -32.66 -9.67 -15.57
CA PRO A 339 -32.32 -10.80 -14.74
C PRO A 339 -30.84 -10.81 -14.28
N ALA A 340 -30.47 -10.05 -13.27
CA ALA A 340 -29.09 -10.05 -12.79
C ALA A 340 -28.99 -10.18 -11.25
N PRO A 341 -29.46 -11.32 -10.65
CA PRO A 341 -29.43 -11.49 -9.20
C PRO A 341 -28.01 -11.39 -8.62
N ALA A 342 -27.01 -11.83 -9.35
CA ALA A 342 -25.62 -11.75 -8.94
C ALA A 342 -25.10 -10.29 -8.84
N LEU A 343 -25.47 -9.42 -9.76
CA LEU A 343 -25.13 -7.99 -9.69
C LEU A 343 -25.81 -7.33 -8.48
N ARG A 344 -27.10 -7.60 -8.27
CA ARG A 344 -27.86 -7.03 -7.17
C ARG A 344 -27.27 -7.36 -5.80
N GLN A 345 -26.91 -8.64 -5.57
CA GLN A 345 -26.26 -9.05 -4.32
C GLN A 345 -24.96 -8.30 -4.09
N ARG A 346 -24.14 -8.10 -5.14
CA ARG A 346 -22.88 -7.36 -5.05
C ARG A 346 -23.07 -5.88 -4.81
N VAL A 347 -24.03 -5.26 -5.48
CA VAL A 347 -24.36 -3.84 -5.25
C VAL A 347 -24.80 -3.62 -3.80
N ILE A 348 -25.63 -4.52 -3.24
CA ILE A 348 -26.01 -4.45 -1.81
C ILE A 348 -24.76 -4.58 -0.93
N ALA A 349 -23.88 -5.55 -1.21
CA ALA A 349 -22.66 -5.76 -0.44
C ALA A 349 -21.68 -4.57 -0.57
N TRP A 350 -21.56 -3.93 -1.75
CA TRP A 350 -20.76 -2.71 -1.94
C TRP A 350 -21.34 -1.52 -1.17
N VAL A 351 -22.68 -1.34 -1.17
CA VAL A 351 -23.35 -0.29 -0.40
C VAL A 351 -23.13 -0.50 1.10
N ILE A 352 -23.18 -1.75 1.58
CA ILE A 352 -22.88 -2.07 2.99
C ILE A 352 -21.40 -1.73 3.30
N LEU A 353 -20.47 -2.16 2.45
CA LEU A 353 -19.04 -1.89 2.61
C LEU A 353 -18.73 -0.38 2.62
N GLY A 354 -19.25 0.36 1.64
CA GLY A 354 -19.04 1.80 1.53
C GLY A 354 -19.76 2.58 2.63
N GLY A 355 -20.97 2.19 3.02
CA GLY A 355 -21.71 2.79 4.12
C GLY A 355 -21.02 2.59 5.47
N LEU A 356 -20.49 1.38 5.72
CA LEU A 356 -19.69 1.10 6.92
C LEU A 356 -18.41 1.94 6.93
N ALA A 357 -17.67 1.98 5.82
CA ALA A 357 -16.45 2.79 5.71
C ALA A 357 -16.77 4.29 5.94
N SER A 358 -17.85 4.81 5.32
CA SER A 358 -18.29 6.19 5.55
C SER A 358 -18.64 6.47 7.01
N PHE A 359 -19.35 5.54 7.65
CA PHE A 359 -19.73 5.67 9.06
C PHE A 359 -18.51 5.63 9.99
N MET A 360 -17.56 4.76 9.74
CA MET A 360 -16.37 4.63 10.58
C MET A 360 -15.42 5.83 10.50
N MET A 361 -15.59 6.73 9.54
CA MET A 361 -14.82 7.96 9.42
C MET A 361 -15.38 9.15 10.22
N VAL A 362 -16.60 9.09 10.73
CA VAL A 362 -17.19 10.18 11.52
C VAL A 362 -17.12 9.92 13.01
N LYS A 363 -17.00 10.97 13.82
CA LYS A 363 -16.83 10.88 15.29
C LYS A 363 -17.92 10.09 16.00
N ALA A 364 -19.12 9.98 15.40
CA ALA A 364 -20.20 9.14 15.91
C ALA A 364 -19.86 7.64 16.00
N SER A 365 -18.88 7.16 15.23
CA SER A 365 -18.39 5.77 15.27
C SER A 365 -17.36 5.50 16.39
N MET A 366 -16.85 6.53 17.05
CA MET A 366 -15.81 6.40 18.09
C MET A 366 -16.14 5.42 19.21
N PRO A 367 -17.40 5.34 19.71
CA PRO A 367 -17.78 4.33 20.72
C PRO A 367 -17.57 2.89 20.26
N ILE A 368 -17.70 2.63 18.95
CA ILE A 368 -17.42 1.32 18.35
C ILE A 368 -15.91 1.16 18.10
N GLY A 369 -15.29 2.19 17.51
CA GLY A 369 -13.88 2.18 17.13
C GLY A 369 -12.93 1.85 18.29
N ARG A 370 -13.22 2.38 19.47
CA ARG A 370 -12.42 2.11 20.70
C ARG A 370 -12.38 0.64 21.15
N HIS A 371 -13.30 -0.19 20.68
CA HIS A 371 -13.35 -1.62 20.98
C HIS A 371 -12.70 -2.48 19.89
N ILE A 372 -12.24 -1.88 18.81
CA ILE A 372 -11.54 -2.57 17.73
C ILE A 372 -10.03 -2.52 18.05
N PRO A 373 -9.38 -3.66 18.29
CA PRO A 373 -7.98 -3.69 18.67
C PRO A 373 -7.09 -2.94 17.66
N ASN A 374 -6.14 -2.16 18.14
CA ASN A 374 -5.13 -1.45 17.34
C ASN A 374 -5.70 -0.48 16.27
N LEU A 375 -6.97 -0.09 16.35
CA LEU A 375 -7.53 0.90 15.44
C LEU A 375 -6.99 2.31 15.71
N ASP A 376 -6.48 2.54 16.90
CA ASP A 376 -5.92 3.79 17.42
C ASP A 376 -4.40 3.95 17.13
N ILE A 377 -3.70 2.86 16.79
CA ILE A 377 -2.25 2.91 16.56
C ILE A 377 -1.94 3.27 15.10
N GLY A 378 -1.56 4.54 14.86
CA GLY A 378 -1.06 5.02 13.56
C GLY A 378 -2.05 4.91 12.41
N VAL A 379 -3.35 4.75 12.68
CA VAL A 379 -4.39 4.50 11.67
C VAL A 379 -5.30 5.71 11.56
N PHE A 380 -5.06 6.55 10.56
CA PHE A 380 -5.94 7.66 10.23
C PHE A 380 -7.28 7.16 9.68
N THR A 381 -8.40 7.61 10.27
CA THR A 381 -9.75 7.17 9.88
C THR A 381 -10.07 7.52 8.42
N TRP A 382 -9.61 8.67 7.93
CA TRP A 382 -9.85 9.12 6.54
C TRP A 382 -9.23 8.21 5.46
N ARG A 383 -8.28 7.29 5.80
CA ARG A 383 -7.77 6.29 4.84
C ARG A 383 -8.88 5.36 4.32
N MET A 384 -10.00 5.25 5.03
CA MET A 384 -11.18 4.53 4.55
C MET A 384 -11.83 5.20 3.32
N LEU A 385 -11.43 6.44 2.95
CA LEU A 385 -11.78 7.05 1.68
C LEU A 385 -11.28 6.24 0.47
N SER A 386 -10.22 5.45 0.61
CA SER A 386 -9.79 4.50 -0.41
C SER A 386 -10.86 3.43 -0.68
N ILE A 387 -11.53 2.95 0.38
CA ILE A 387 -12.63 1.97 0.29
C ILE A 387 -13.88 2.62 -0.34
N THR A 388 -14.25 3.83 0.11
CA THR A 388 -15.40 4.54 -0.48
C THR A 388 -15.13 4.92 -1.93
N THR A 389 -13.88 5.21 -2.32
CA THR A 389 -13.46 5.43 -3.71
C THR A 389 -13.69 4.18 -4.56
N LEU A 390 -13.25 3.01 -4.10
CA LEU A 390 -13.49 1.72 -4.76
C LEU A 390 -15.00 1.48 -4.95
N VAL A 391 -15.78 1.63 -3.89
CA VAL A 391 -17.24 1.43 -3.92
C VAL A 391 -17.91 2.43 -4.86
N THR A 392 -17.56 3.71 -4.78
CA THR A 392 -18.11 4.78 -5.64
C THR A 392 -17.87 4.48 -7.12
N ALA A 393 -16.65 4.07 -7.50
CA ALA A 393 -16.34 3.68 -8.88
C ALA A 393 -17.20 2.50 -9.36
N LEU A 394 -17.36 1.48 -8.52
CA LEU A 394 -18.20 0.32 -8.83
C LEU A 394 -19.68 0.69 -8.97
N LEU A 395 -20.19 1.60 -8.14
CA LEU A 395 -21.59 2.05 -8.20
C LEU A 395 -21.85 2.91 -9.44
N ILE A 396 -20.91 3.77 -9.87
CA ILE A 396 -21.01 4.50 -11.14
C ILE A 396 -21.09 3.50 -12.31
N GLY A 397 -20.24 2.48 -12.32
CA GLY A 397 -20.33 1.39 -13.30
C GLY A 397 -21.67 0.65 -13.23
N ALA A 398 -22.19 0.39 -12.03
CA ALA A 398 -23.48 -0.27 -11.85
C ALA A 398 -24.66 0.54 -12.40
N LEU A 399 -24.61 1.88 -12.36
CA LEU A 399 -25.60 2.74 -13.02
C LEU A 399 -25.59 2.56 -14.54
N VAL A 400 -24.41 2.50 -15.17
CA VAL A 400 -24.31 2.22 -16.62
C VAL A 400 -24.81 0.80 -16.94
N GLN A 401 -24.53 -0.17 -16.08
CA GLN A 401 -25.07 -1.53 -16.22
C GLN A 401 -26.59 -1.56 -16.10
N ALA A 402 -27.16 -0.81 -15.14
CA ALA A 402 -28.59 -0.69 -14.95
C ALA A 402 -29.27 -0.03 -16.16
N ALA A 403 -28.66 1.02 -16.74
CA ALA A 403 -29.12 1.64 -17.98
C ALA A 403 -29.15 0.64 -19.15
N ALA A 404 -28.12 -0.20 -19.29
CA ALA A 404 -28.06 -1.22 -20.33
C ALA A 404 -29.13 -2.31 -20.15
N LEU A 405 -29.43 -2.74 -18.90
CA LEU A 405 -30.49 -3.70 -18.59
C LEU A 405 -31.87 -3.09 -18.86
N ALA A 406 -32.12 -1.86 -18.39
CA ALA A 406 -33.37 -1.16 -18.63
C ALA A 406 -33.68 -0.99 -20.12
N SER A 407 -32.64 -0.69 -20.94
CA SER A 407 -32.77 -0.63 -22.39
C SER A 407 -33.19 -1.97 -23.02
N ARG A 408 -32.60 -3.07 -22.57
CA ARG A 408 -32.95 -4.44 -23.05
C ARG A 408 -34.36 -4.86 -22.66
N ASN A 409 -34.82 -4.42 -21.49
CA ASN A 409 -36.13 -4.78 -20.94
C ASN A 409 -37.23 -3.78 -21.36
N GLY A 410 -36.97 -2.83 -22.25
CA GLY A 410 -37.96 -1.88 -22.76
C GLY A 410 -38.27 -0.69 -21.85
N TYR A 411 -37.55 -0.52 -20.73
CA TYR A 411 -37.76 0.58 -19.76
C TYR A 411 -36.98 1.83 -20.14
N GLN A 412 -37.40 2.58 -21.17
CA GLN A 412 -36.67 3.73 -21.69
C GLN A 412 -36.46 4.87 -20.66
N GLY A 413 -37.47 5.17 -19.83
CA GLY A 413 -37.33 6.17 -18.76
C GLY A 413 -36.23 5.84 -17.76
N ASN A 414 -36.14 4.58 -17.32
CA ASN A 414 -35.09 4.13 -16.42
C ASN A 414 -33.69 4.11 -17.11
N ARG A 415 -33.63 3.79 -18.42
CA ARG A 415 -32.38 3.90 -19.20
C ARG A 415 -31.84 5.31 -19.18
N ILE A 416 -32.69 6.30 -19.46
CA ILE A 416 -32.32 7.73 -19.47
C ILE A 416 -31.88 8.14 -18.07
N LEU A 417 -32.68 7.85 -17.04
CA LEU A 417 -32.36 8.18 -15.65
C LEU A 417 -31.00 7.66 -15.21
N PHE A 418 -30.74 6.36 -15.35
CA PHE A 418 -29.48 5.76 -14.93
C PHE A 418 -28.28 6.25 -15.76
N GLY A 419 -28.46 6.39 -17.08
CA GLY A 419 -27.43 6.89 -17.97
C GLY A 419 -27.07 8.34 -17.68
N SER A 420 -28.05 9.22 -17.53
CA SER A 420 -27.83 10.64 -17.20
C SER A 420 -27.19 10.81 -15.83
N LEU A 421 -27.61 10.03 -14.84
CA LEU A 421 -27.04 10.07 -13.50
C LEU A 421 -25.55 9.63 -13.51
N ALA A 422 -25.21 8.57 -14.25
CA ALA A 422 -23.82 8.14 -14.39
C ALA A 422 -22.94 9.20 -15.07
N VAL A 423 -23.43 9.84 -16.15
CA VAL A 423 -22.72 10.92 -16.84
C VAL A 423 -22.56 12.14 -15.92
N PHE A 424 -23.62 12.56 -15.24
CA PHE A 424 -23.60 13.69 -14.32
C PHE A 424 -22.55 13.46 -13.20
N MET A 425 -22.54 12.26 -12.61
CA MET A 425 -21.55 11.92 -11.57
C MET A 425 -20.13 11.91 -12.11
N MET A 426 -19.90 11.33 -13.30
CA MET A 426 -18.56 11.34 -13.91
C MET A 426 -18.06 12.77 -14.16
N ILE A 427 -18.90 13.65 -14.72
CA ILE A 427 -18.53 15.05 -14.97
C ILE A 427 -18.31 15.77 -13.64
N GLY A 428 -19.18 15.57 -12.65
CA GLY A 428 -19.06 16.16 -11.32
C GLY A 428 -17.75 15.78 -10.63
N PHE A 429 -17.40 14.49 -10.59
CA PHE A 429 -16.16 14.05 -9.98
C PHE A 429 -14.91 14.48 -10.76
N LEU A 430 -14.94 14.45 -12.10
CA LEU A 430 -13.85 14.97 -12.91
C LEU A 430 -13.62 16.46 -12.66
N GLY A 431 -14.68 17.26 -12.64
CA GLY A 431 -14.62 18.70 -12.34
C GLY A 431 -14.11 18.95 -10.92
N PHE A 432 -14.65 18.23 -9.94
CA PHE A 432 -14.19 18.33 -8.55
C PHE A 432 -12.70 17.97 -8.42
N SER A 433 -12.26 16.87 -9.00
CA SER A 433 -10.86 16.45 -8.97
C SER A 433 -9.94 17.47 -9.64
N ALA A 434 -10.34 18.00 -10.81
CA ALA A 434 -9.54 18.99 -11.52
C ALA A 434 -9.40 20.30 -10.73
N ILE A 435 -10.49 20.79 -10.11
CA ILE A 435 -10.54 22.09 -9.43
C ILE A 435 -10.00 22.00 -8.00
N ALA A 436 -10.41 21.00 -7.24
CA ALA A 436 -10.13 20.92 -5.81
C ALA A 436 -8.88 20.10 -5.49
N VAL A 437 -8.49 19.13 -6.36
CA VAL A 437 -7.32 18.28 -6.12
C VAL A 437 -6.12 18.71 -6.96
N VAL A 438 -6.28 18.79 -8.29
CA VAL A 438 -5.14 18.99 -9.20
C VAL A 438 -4.70 20.44 -9.27
N ARG A 439 -5.65 21.39 -9.47
CA ARG A 439 -5.34 22.81 -9.66
C ARG A 439 -4.51 23.44 -8.53
N PRO A 440 -4.75 23.16 -7.23
CA PRO A 440 -3.97 23.77 -6.16
C PRO A 440 -2.49 23.44 -6.23
N MET A 441 -2.12 22.27 -6.78
CA MET A 441 -0.73 21.80 -6.85
C MET A 441 0.15 22.59 -7.83
N ILE A 442 -0.45 23.39 -8.71
CA ILE A 442 0.29 24.28 -9.63
C ILE A 442 1.07 25.32 -8.85
N ASN A 443 0.53 25.78 -7.71
CA ASN A 443 1.10 26.85 -6.88
C ASN A 443 1.90 26.34 -5.68
N VAL A 444 2.08 25.04 -5.54
CA VAL A 444 2.89 24.44 -4.48
C VAL A 444 4.37 24.51 -4.89
N PRO A 445 5.32 24.79 -3.97
CA PRO A 445 6.75 24.74 -4.28
C PRO A 445 7.15 23.38 -4.86
N VAL A 446 8.17 23.39 -5.72
CA VAL A 446 8.78 22.15 -6.22
C VAL A 446 9.42 21.43 -5.03
N PHE A 447 9.29 20.11 -5.03
CA PHE A 447 9.94 19.25 -4.05
C PHE A 447 11.46 19.30 -4.24
N GLU A 448 12.14 19.71 -3.20
CA GLU A 448 13.60 19.66 -3.07
C GLU A 448 13.92 18.69 -1.92
N PRO A 449 14.78 17.69 -2.15
CA PRO A 449 15.23 16.82 -1.07
C PRO A 449 15.93 17.62 0.01
N GLU A 450 15.54 17.41 1.27
CA GLU A 450 16.21 18.03 2.40
C GLU A 450 17.64 17.47 2.58
N ALA A 451 18.57 18.29 3.02
CA ALA A 451 19.94 17.87 3.30
C ALA A 451 20.02 16.97 4.53
N GLU A 452 19.13 17.19 5.49
CA GLU A 452 19.01 16.42 6.72
C GLU A 452 17.62 15.77 6.80
N HIS A 453 17.60 14.47 7.00
CA HIS A 453 16.37 13.73 7.25
C HIS A 453 16.31 13.23 8.70
N ILE A 454 15.24 13.60 9.40
CA ILE A 454 14.94 13.13 10.75
C ILE A 454 13.70 12.23 10.70
N ASN A 455 13.88 10.99 11.11
CA ASN A 455 12.81 10.01 11.15
C ASN A 455 12.32 9.77 12.59
N TYR A 456 11.42 10.61 13.05
CA TYR A 456 10.84 10.50 14.39
C TYR A 456 10.07 9.20 14.64
N ALA A 457 9.46 8.63 13.60
CA ALA A 457 8.52 7.53 13.74
C ALA A 457 9.18 6.17 14.06
N THR A 458 10.47 6.01 13.74
CA THR A 458 11.18 4.73 13.92
C THR A 458 12.52 4.88 14.63
N ILE A 459 12.70 5.97 15.35
CA ILE A 459 13.88 6.20 16.19
C ILE A 459 13.93 5.13 17.31
N PRO A 460 15.09 4.54 17.62
CA PRO A 460 15.23 3.65 18.76
C PRO A 460 14.83 4.31 20.08
N ALA A 461 14.17 3.58 20.95
CA ALA A 461 13.77 4.08 22.27
C ALA A 461 14.96 4.42 23.21
N THR A 462 16.18 4.07 22.82
CA THR A 462 17.42 4.43 23.49
C THR A 462 17.99 5.77 23.03
N ALA A 463 17.50 6.32 21.92
CA ALA A 463 17.90 7.61 21.38
C ALA A 463 17.25 8.77 22.19
N PRO A 464 17.78 10.02 22.08
CA PRO A 464 17.13 11.20 22.61
C PRO A 464 15.70 11.38 22.08
N ASP A 465 14.83 11.97 22.91
CA ASP A 465 13.42 12.22 22.54
C ASP A 465 13.33 13.13 21.30
N ASP A 466 14.24 14.11 21.16
CA ASP A 466 14.36 14.92 19.97
C ASP A 466 15.71 14.66 19.28
N PRO A 467 15.71 14.04 18.10
CA PRO A 467 16.95 13.77 17.34
C PRO A 467 17.67 15.05 16.87
N ARG A 468 17.03 16.22 16.94
CA ARG A 468 17.69 17.51 16.66
C ARG A 468 18.69 17.92 17.74
N ASP A 469 18.62 17.27 18.91
CA ASP A 469 19.60 17.47 19.99
C ASP A 469 20.91 16.69 19.75
N LEU A 470 20.92 15.77 18.76
CA LEU A 470 22.13 15.04 18.36
C LEU A 470 23.16 16.01 17.75
N ALA A 471 24.44 15.78 18.03
CA ALA A 471 25.51 16.57 17.43
C ALA A 471 25.63 16.31 15.92
N GLU A 472 25.85 17.36 15.14
CA GLU A 472 25.92 17.30 13.67
C GLU A 472 27.26 16.72 13.18
N ASP A 473 28.35 17.27 13.68
CA ASP A 473 29.70 17.07 13.14
C ASP A 473 30.53 16.08 13.96
N ILE A 474 29.96 14.91 14.32
CA ILE A 474 30.77 13.85 14.93
C ILE A 474 31.24 12.84 13.89
N PRO A 475 32.49 12.34 14.05
CA PRO A 475 33.04 11.30 13.19
C PRO A 475 32.19 10.01 13.22
N ARG A 476 32.28 9.20 12.16
CA ARG A 476 31.63 7.88 12.10
C ARG A 476 32.07 6.94 13.23
N ALA A 477 33.33 7.10 13.67
CA ALA A 477 33.90 6.38 14.80
C ALA A 477 35.01 7.22 15.43
N GLU A 478 35.08 7.26 16.76
CA GLU A 478 36.12 7.96 17.52
C GLU A 478 36.38 7.24 18.86
N LEU A 479 37.45 7.64 19.54
CA LEU A 479 37.80 7.12 20.87
C LEU A 479 37.36 8.12 21.93
N ALA A 480 36.79 7.61 23.02
CA ALA A 480 36.33 8.44 24.13
C ALA A 480 37.46 9.23 24.82
N SER A 481 38.69 8.68 24.86
CA SER A 481 39.82 9.26 25.59
C SER A 481 41.00 9.65 24.69
N GLU A 482 40.87 9.62 23.38
CA GLU A 482 41.96 9.94 22.40
C GLU A 482 43.26 9.11 22.57
N ASN A 483 43.16 7.93 23.20
CA ASN A 483 44.33 7.08 23.49
C ASN A 483 44.85 6.28 22.28
N GLY A 484 44.70 6.78 21.05
CA GLY A 484 45.12 6.09 19.85
C GLY A 484 44.58 6.70 18.58
N THR A 485 44.44 5.85 17.56
CA THR A 485 43.90 6.23 16.25
C THR A 485 42.80 5.29 15.82
N VAL A 486 41.81 5.83 15.11
CA VAL A 486 40.68 5.11 14.51
C VAL A 486 40.66 5.38 13.01
N SER A 487 40.41 4.36 12.22
CA SER A 487 40.16 4.50 10.79
C SER A 487 39.02 3.57 10.34
N VAL A 488 38.11 4.10 9.54
CA VAL A 488 36.98 3.34 8.99
C VAL A 488 37.39 2.75 7.64
N GLU A 489 37.41 1.42 7.51
CA GLU A 489 37.71 0.70 6.27
C GLU A 489 36.47 0.51 5.40
N ASP A 490 35.35 0.04 6.01
CA ASP A 490 34.08 -0.18 5.31
C ASP A 490 32.92 0.38 6.15
N TRP A 491 31.96 1.03 5.47
CA TRP A 491 30.78 1.61 6.11
C TRP A 491 29.56 1.42 5.20
N LYS A 492 28.94 0.26 5.35
CA LYS A 492 27.70 -0.11 4.66
C LYS A 492 26.51 -0.04 5.62
N PRO A 493 25.27 0.05 5.13
CA PRO A 493 24.09 0.17 5.99
C PRO A 493 24.00 -0.85 7.11
N GLN A 494 24.34 -2.12 6.85
CA GLN A 494 24.23 -3.21 7.83
C GLN A 494 25.57 -3.94 8.11
N HIS A 495 26.69 -3.37 7.64
CA HIS A 495 28.04 -3.93 7.88
C HIS A 495 29.06 -2.81 7.99
N ARG A 496 29.96 -2.89 8.97
CA ARG A 496 31.02 -1.88 9.21
C ARG A 496 32.32 -2.55 9.63
N VAL A 497 33.43 -1.98 9.18
CA VAL A 497 34.79 -2.42 9.55
C VAL A 497 35.57 -1.19 9.99
N ILE A 498 36.07 -1.23 11.22
CA ILE A 498 36.78 -0.14 11.88
C ILE A 498 38.10 -0.69 12.40
N HIS A 499 39.19 -0.02 12.08
CA HIS A 499 40.51 -0.30 12.62
C HIS A 499 40.83 0.63 13.76
N THR A 500 41.32 0.08 14.86
CA THR A 500 41.80 0.84 16.01
C THR A 500 43.29 0.52 16.29
N ALA A 501 44.07 1.50 16.73
CA ALA A 501 45.43 1.31 17.25
C ALA A 501 45.54 2.12 18.54
N LEU A 502 45.49 1.43 19.69
CA LEU A 502 45.33 2.01 21.02
C LEU A 502 46.65 1.90 21.81
N THR A 503 47.03 2.99 22.46
CA THR A 503 48.14 3.04 23.41
C THR A 503 47.77 2.56 24.80
N ASP A 504 46.49 2.60 25.15
CA ASP A 504 45.89 2.08 26.37
C ASP A 504 44.45 1.63 26.10
N ASP A 505 43.80 0.93 27.05
CA ASP A 505 42.41 0.52 26.91
C ASP A 505 41.51 1.75 26.74
N ASP A 506 40.52 1.68 25.82
CA ASP A 506 39.63 2.80 25.53
C ASP A 506 38.23 2.32 25.09
N VAL A 507 37.29 3.24 24.94
CA VAL A 507 35.96 2.99 24.42
C VAL A 507 35.86 3.56 22.99
N LEU A 508 35.52 2.70 22.04
CA LEU A 508 35.20 3.12 20.68
C LEU A 508 33.74 3.56 20.64
N LEU A 509 33.52 4.83 20.32
CA LEU A 509 32.20 5.42 20.05
C LEU A 509 31.90 5.27 18.57
N VAL A 510 30.74 4.71 18.23
CA VAL A 510 30.33 4.50 16.84
C VAL A 510 29.02 5.23 16.58
N LYS A 511 29.03 6.19 15.67
CA LYS A 511 27.88 7.03 15.25
C LYS A 511 26.78 6.16 14.62
N THR A 512 26.13 5.36 15.46
CA THR A 512 25.03 4.44 15.09
C THR A 512 24.25 4.13 16.32
N PHE A 513 22.94 4.37 16.29
CA PHE A 513 22.07 3.98 17.39
C PHE A 513 22.19 2.50 17.72
N ASN A 514 22.34 2.20 19.00
CA ASN A 514 22.30 0.81 19.46
C ASN A 514 20.86 0.29 19.38
N PHE A 515 20.65 -0.71 18.54
CA PHE A 515 19.34 -1.33 18.33
C PHE A 515 19.50 -2.85 18.20
N PRO A 516 18.57 -3.66 18.73
CA PRO A 516 18.63 -5.12 18.63
C PRO A 516 18.77 -5.62 17.20
N GLY A 517 19.80 -6.39 16.99
CA GLY A 517 20.27 -6.87 15.69
C GLY A 517 21.72 -6.50 15.44
N TRP A 518 22.20 -5.38 15.94
CA TRP A 518 23.62 -5.07 15.88
C TRP A 518 24.44 -6.03 16.76
N SER A 519 25.53 -6.51 16.24
CA SER A 519 26.51 -7.33 16.93
C SER A 519 27.90 -6.82 16.60
N ALA A 520 28.80 -6.82 17.60
CA ALA A 520 30.18 -6.46 17.46
C ALA A 520 31.08 -7.67 17.59
N ALA A 521 32.20 -7.65 16.87
CA ALA A 521 33.31 -8.57 17.08
C ALA A 521 34.65 -7.81 16.98
N ILE A 522 35.57 -8.10 17.90
CA ILE A 522 36.95 -7.62 17.88
C ILE A 522 37.83 -8.77 17.48
N ASP A 523 38.58 -8.61 16.39
CA ASP A 523 39.45 -9.67 15.81
C ASP A 523 38.71 -11.01 15.61
N GLY A 524 37.39 -10.93 15.26
CA GLY A 524 36.52 -12.08 15.06
C GLY A 524 35.95 -12.69 16.34
N GLN A 525 36.27 -12.16 17.53
CA GLN A 525 35.66 -12.60 18.79
C GLN A 525 34.47 -11.70 19.16
N PRO A 526 33.30 -12.29 19.51
CA PRO A 526 32.14 -11.50 19.89
C PRO A 526 32.43 -10.56 21.07
N GLU A 527 31.98 -9.32 20.95
CA GLU A 527 32.11 -8.30 21.98
C GLU A 527 30.73 -7.67 22.29
N GLN A 528 30.56 -7.21 23.53
CA GLN A 528 29.33 -6.55 23.94
C GLN A 528 29.28 -5.12 23.42
N ILE A 529 28.11 -4.70 22.94
CA ILE A 529 27.81 -3.31 22.61
C ILE A 529 27.08 -2.70 23.83
N ASP A 530 27.68 -1.68 24.43
CA ASP A 530 27.03 -0.84 25.42
C ASP A 530 26.30 0.32 24.70
N THR A 531 25.37 1.00 25.38
CA THR A 531 24.62 2.14 24.80
C THR A 531 25.02 3.40 25.52
N ASN A 532 25.42 4.41 24.77
CA ASN A 532 25.63 5.76 25.28
C ASN A 532 24.31 6.30 25.87
N PRO A 533 24.27 6.66 27.16
CA PRO A 533 23.03 7.09 27.78
C PRO A 533 22.53 8.47 27.33
N GLU A 534 23.39 9.30 26.73
CA GLU A 534 23.05 10.65 26.29
C GLU A 534 22.62 10.67 24.82
N MET A 535 23.32 9.92 23.97
CA MET A 535 23.13 9.96 22.50
C MET A 535 22.44 8.71 21.93
N GLY A 536 22.42 7.60 22.68
CA GLY A 536 21.84 6.32 22.24
C GLY A 536 22.70 5.53 21.24
N ASP A 537 23.88 6.00 20.93
CA ASP A 537 24.83 5.36 20.02
C ASP A 537 25.59 4.22 20.67
N MET A 538 26.41 3.53 19.89
CA MET A 538 27.15 2.33 20.33
C MET A 538 28.46 2.70 21.00
N GLU A 539 28.71 2.06 22.14
CA GLU A 539 29.98 2.06 22.87
C GLU A 539 30.55 0.65 22.89
N ILE A 540 31.82 0.51 22.48
CA ILE A 540 32.53 -0.79 22.42
C ILE A 540 33.86 -0.66 23.16
N LYS A 541 34.07 -1.50 24.17
CA LYS A 541 35.33 -1.53 24.93
C LYS A 541 36.38 -2.23 24.10
N VAL A 542 37.49 -1.53 23.84
CA VAL A 542 38.62 -2.06 23.06
C VAL A 542 39.88 -2.02 23.92
N SER A 543 40.57 -3.14 24.04
CA SER A 543 41.82 -3.22 24.77
C SER A 543 42.96 -2.53 24.04
N LYS A 544 44.03 -2.23 24.75
CA LYS A 544 45.30 -1.75 24.19
C LYS A 544 45.80 -2.68 23.06
N GLY A 545 46.22 -2.09 21.96
CA GLY A 545 46.72 -2.84 20.80
C GLY A 545 46.12 -2.35 19.48
N SER A 546 46.42 -3.10 18.42
CA SER A 546 45.82 -2.88 17.10
C SER A 546 44.76 -3.94 16.87
N HIS A 547 43.52 -3.52 16.64
CA HIS A 547 42.37 -4.40 16.52
C HIS A 547 41.49 -4.02 15.31
N ILE A 548 40.76 -5.02 14.81
CA ILE A 548 39.73 -4.85 13.79
C ILE A 548 38.38 -5.07 14.46
N VAL A 549 37.58 -4.03 14.51
CA VAL A 549 36.20 -4.06 15.04
C VAL A 549 35.25 -4.20 13.85
N THR A 550 34.47 -5.29 13.84
CA THR A 550 33.40 -5.52 12.85
C THR A 550 32.04 -5.39 13.49
N LEU A 551 31.11 -4.72 12.80
CA LEU A 551 29.73 -4.55 13.20
C LEU A 551 28.79 -5.10 12.13
N ASP A 552 27.88 -5.99 12.52
CA ASP A 552 26.91 -6.61 11.63
C ASP A 552 25.48 -6.47 12.18
N PHE A 553 24.54 -6.07 11.32
CA PHE A 553 23.12 -6.02 11.68
C PHE A 553 22.43 -7.33 11.34
N LEU A 554 22.28 -8.20 12.32
CA LEU A 554 21.80 -9.57 12.19
C LEU A 554 20.29 -9.68 12.46
N ASP A 555 19.71 -10.81 12.07
CA ASP A 555 18.33 -11.13 12.40
C ASP A 555 18.16 -11.49 13.88
N THR A 556 17.25 -10.79 14.55
CA THR A 556 16.74 -11.16 15.88
C THR A 556 15.91 -12.46 15.81
N PRO A 557 15.61 -13.10 16.96
CA PRO A 557 14.70 -14.25 16.97
C PRO A 557 13.34 -13.94 16.32
N ALA A 558 12.76 -12.76 16.54
CA ALA A 558 11.49 -12.34 15.93
C ALA A 558 11.59 -12.31 14.39
N ARG A 559 12.67 -11.74 13.85
CA ARG A 559 12.95 -11.68 12.41
C ARG A 559 13.15 -13.07 11.81
N ARG A 560 13.88 -13.97 12.49
CA ARG A 560 14.08 -15.37 12.07
C ARG A 560 12.75 -16.13 12.02
N TYR A 561 11.91 -16.03 13.05
CA TYR A 561 10.57 -16.65 13.05
C TYR A 561 9.68 -16.11 11.95
N GLY A 562 9.63 -14.78 11.79
CA GLY A 562 8.86 -14.15 10.71
C GLY A 562 9.29 -14.64 9.32
N ARG A 563 10.60 -14.73 9.08
CA ARG A 563 11.17 -15.27 7.83
C ARG A 563 10.80 -16.73 7.61
N LEU A 564 10.89 -17.56 8.65
CA LEU A 564 10.52 -18.99 8.57
C LEU A 564 9.04 -19.15 8.19
N ILE A 565 8.13 -18.42 8.85
CA ILE A 565 6.69 -18.45 8.54
C ILE A 565 6.45 -18.02 7.10
N THR A 566 7.13 -16.98 6.61
CA THR A 566 7.03 -16.55 5.20
C THR A 566 7.49 -17.65 4.26
N LEU A 567 8.63 -18.30 4.50
CA LEU A 567 9.14 -19.39 3.65
C LEU A 567 8.18 -20.59 3.62
N VAL A 568 7.62 -20.98 4.77
CA VAL A 568 6.61 -22.04 4.85
C VAL A 568 5.37 -21.65 4.04
N SER A 569 4.91 -20.41 4.15
CA SER A 569 3.74 -19.91 3.41
C SER A 569 3.98 -19.90 1.90
N VAL A 570 5.18 -19.50 1.46
CA VAL A 570 5.61 -19.59 0.04
C VAL A 570 5.61 -21.05 -0.43
N GLY A 571 6.15 -21.98 0.38
CA GLY A 571 6.13 -23.41 0.09
C GLY A 571 4.69 -23.96 -0.05
N MET A 572 3.77 -23.55 0.82
CA MET A 572 2.36 -23.93 0.73
C MET A 572 1.69 -23.40 -0.54
N ILE A 573 1.94 -22.16 -0.94
CA ILE A 573 1.42 -21.60 -2.21
C ILE A 573 2.01 -22.35 -3.40
N ALA A 574 3.31 -22.61 -3.40
CA ALA A 574 3.94 -23.40 -4.45
C ALA A 574 3.29 -24.80 -4.54
N ALA A 575 3.08 -25.49 -3.43
CA ALA A 575 2.38 -26.78 -3.39
C ALA A 575 0.96 -26.69 -3.95
N LEU A 576 0.17 -25.65 -3.60
CA LEU A 576 -1.16 -25.41 -4.17
C LEU A 576 -1.11 -25.23 -5.70
N CYS A 577 -0.10 -24.55 -6.22
CA CYS A 577 0.11 -24.35 -7.65
C CYS A 577 0.58 -25.65 -8.36
N PHE A 578 1.51 -26.41 -7.76
CA PHE A 578 2.06 -27.64 -8.34
C PHE A 578 1.08 -28.81 -8.38
N THR A 579 0.20 -28.98 -7.40
CA THR A 579 -0.88 -29.98 -7.44
C THR A 579 -1.76 -29.79 -8.68
N HIS A 580 -1.83 -28.58 -9.22
CA HIS A 580 -2.49 -28.26 -10.47
C HIS A 580 -1.76 -28.85 -11.71
N LEU A 581 -0.43 -28.77 -11.77
CA LEU A 581 0.36 -29.19 -12.94
C LEU A 581 0.41 -30.73 -13.11
N GLY A 582 0.53 -31.47 -12.00
CA GLY A 582 0.61 -32.93 -12.01
C GLY A 582 -0.69 -33.62 -12.46
N ALA A 583 -1.84 -33.11 -12.03
CA ALA A 583 -3.14 -33.69 -12.39
C ALA A 583 -3.54 -33.38 -13.85
N GLY A 584 -3.05 -32.27 -14.44
CA GLY A 584 -3.27 -31.94 -15.86
C GLY A 584 -2.54 -32.90 -16.83
N ARG A 585 -1.38 -33.42 -16.41
CA ARG A 585 -0.62 -34.41 -17.20
C ARG A 585 -1.26 -35.79 -17.18
N ARG A 586 -1.88 -36.21 -16.08
CA ARG A 586 -2.60 -37.50 -15.99
C ARG A 586 -3.83 -37.55 -16.91
N LEU A 587 -4.66 -36.48 -16.91
CA LEU A 587 -5.86 -36.43 -17.78
C LEU A 587 -5.54 -36.38 -19.28
N LYS A 588 -4.42 -35.73 -19.67
CA LYS A 588 -3.96 -35.79 -21.08
C LYS A 588 -3.48 -37.19 -21.47
N LYS A 589 -2.87 -37.92 -20.55
CA LYS A 589 -2.38 -39.29 -20.80
C LYS A 589 -3.55 -40.30 -20.93
N ASP A 590 -4.60 -40.13 -20.11
CA ASP A 590 -5.80 -40.97 -20.15
C ASP A 590 -6.67 -40.68 -21.38
N ALA A 591 -6.71 -39.44 -21.88
CA ALA A 591 -7.41 -39.04 -23.10
C ALA A 591 -6.68 -39.42 -24.40
N THR A 592 -5.39 -39.79 -24.34
CA THR A 592 -4.61 -40.27 -25.50
C THR A 592 -4.45 -41.78 -25.49
N SER A 593 -4.92 -42.50 -24.45
CA SER A 593 -4.90 -43.95 -24.31
C SER A 593 -6.29 -44.60 -24.47
N SER A 594 -7.34 -43.83 -24.72
CA SER A 594 -8.68 -44.22 -25.16
C SER A 594 -8.91 -43.81 -26.62
#